data_9bf8ac7932b32c54792d563a6041f6b7
#
_entry.id   9bf8ac7932b32c54792d563a6041f6b7
#
_cell.length_a   1.000
_cell.length_b   1.000
_cell.length_c   1.000
_cell.angle_alpha   90.00
_cell.angle_beta   90.00
_cell.angle_gamma   90.00
#
_symmetry.space_group_name_H-M   'P 1'
#
loop_
_entity.id
_entity.type
_entity.pdbx_description
1 polymer ?
#
loop_
_entity_poly.entity_id
_entity_poly.type
_entity_poly.pdbx_seq_one_letter_code
_entity_poly.pdbx_strand_id
1 'polypeptide(L)'
;MGTSYEPRRADYLDEMATRHETARVFDVCMSCQKCLNTCSVFPLLVTSIDNCVDRDAALLTPTQQDDIVQLCHQCTQCVSHCPHVDAPAGEAVNFPALVVRHRAMLRKNSFLTLRQQTTEDVLARSATHMSWSQPFRFFGAQLLRYVTDHAPALLLRLHSVQKQDSSRRALTGEVYEVSYFPTCVIDAYAPEVGVATQQVFARVGAQCVRGKEHNCCGAPDLYNGNIKRFRRIVARNVRAFRASIEHGRPIVVGQPGCLHVMREHYATFSDDPSVVDVIAHLQDPWQFLAQVETPAGNTAFQRQPHNSSLVLLQSSTASRRDDTQLRDVLEKCGWDVQVIPHGSVAETVWGLGKERTDEVSGLITEVSGLLEGIGGTEIVSESCLTNLLLTGQLHRQVRHPLEVLAQP
;
A
#
# COMPACT_ATOMS: atom_id res chain seq x y z
N MET A 1 -26.71 3.65 -12.36
CA MET A 1 -26.73 2.19 -12.18
C MET A 1 -25.47 1.85 -11.41
N GLY A 2 -25.60 1.14 -10.27
CA GLY A 2 -24.45 0.80 -9.44
C GLY A 2 -23.46 -0.05 -10.21
N THR A 3 -22.18 0.23 -10.04
CA THR A 3 -21.12 -0.59 -10.60
C THR A 3 -21.21 -2.00 -10.04
N SER A 4 -20.83 -3.02 -10.80
CA SER A 4 -20.85 -4.43 -10.37
C SER A 4 -19.96 -4.73 -9.15
N TYR A 5 -19.24 -3.70 -8.65
CA TYR A 5 -18.31 -3.79 -7.52
C TYR A 5 -18.85 -3.25 -6.19
N GLU A 6 -20.12 -2.89 -6.10
CA GLU A 6 -20.74 -2.44 -4.85
C GLU A 6 -21.04 -3.63 -3.91
N PRO A 7 -20.37 -3.75 -2.74
CA PRO A 7 -20.48 -4.92 -1.86
C PRO A 7 -21.85 -5.10 -1.18
N ARG A 8 -22.73 -4.07 -1.26
CA ARG A 8 -24.10 -4.12 -0.71
C ARG A 8 -25.08 -4.74 -1.67
N ARG A 9 -24.70 -4.97 -2.93
CA ARG A 9 -25.55 -5.65 -3.91
C ARG A 9 -25.78 -7.12 -3.52
N ALA A 10 -26.97 -7.62 -3.73
CA ALA A 10 -27.32 -9.01 -3.44
C ALA A 10 -26.49 -10.02 -4.26
N ASP A 11 -26.13 -9.64 -5.49
CA ASP A 11 -25.34 -10.45 -6.42
C ASP A 11 -23.83 -10.27 -6.31
N TYR A 12 -23.33 -9.43 -5.36
CA TYR A 12 -21.90 -9.16 -5.23
C TYR A 12 -21.06 -10.41 -4.99
N LEU A 13 -21.56 -11.35 -4.18
CA LEU A 13 -20.89 -12.62 -3.87
C LEU A 13 -21.58 -13.81 -4.55
N ASP A 14 -22.42 -13.57 -5.57
CA ASP A 14 -22.97 -14.63 -6.42
C ASP A 14 -21.88 -15.12 -7.37
N GLU A 15 -21.72 -16.45 -7.47
CA GLU A 15 -20.65 -17.04 -8.27
C GLU A 15 -20.88 -16.79 -9.75
N MET A 16 -22.08 -17.05 -10.25
CA MET A 16 -22.38 -16.92 -11.67
C MET A 16 -22.25 -15.46 -12.13
N ALA A 17 -22.78 -14.52 -11.34
CA ALA A 17 -22.66 -13.09 -11.62
C ALA A 17 -21.21 -12.61 -11.57
N THR A 18 -20.40 -13.13 -10.63
CA THR A 18 -18.98 -12.77 -10.51
C THR A 18 -18.16 -13.32 -11.67
N ARG A 19 -18.36 -14.59 -12.06
CA ARG A 19 -17.64 -15.21 -13.18
C ARG A 19 -18.02 -14.59 -14.53
N HIS A 20 -19.28 -14.23 -14.71
CA HIS A 20 -19.73 -13.51 -15.90
C HIS A 20 -19.07 -12.13 -16.01
N GLU A 21 -19.02 -11.37 -14.91
CA GLU A 21 -18.33 -10.08 -14.88
C GLU A 21 -16.82 -10.24 -15.10
N THR A 22 -16.22 -11.32 -14.58
CA THR A 22 -14.80 -11.63 -14.81
C THR A 22 -14.53 -11.88 -16.30
N ALA A 23 -15.35 -12.68 -16.98
CA ALA A 23 -15.23 -12.92 -18.40
C ALA A 23 -15.39 -11.63 -19.21
N ARG A 24 -16.40 -10.81 -18.90
CA ARG A 24 -16.61 -9.51 -19.56
C ARG A 24 -15.39 -8.58 -19.46
N VAL A 25 -14.83 -8.45 -18.25
CA VAL A 25 -13.65 -7.60 -18.05
C VAL A 25 -12.43 -8.17 -18.77
N PHE A 26 -12.25 -9.47 -18.77
CA PHE A 26 -11.15 -10.14 -19.48
C PHE A 26 -11.22 -9.92 -20.98
N ASP A 27 -12.42 -9.97 -21.60
CA ASP A 27 -12.62 -9.64 -23.01
C ASP A 27 -12.22 -8.20 -23.34
N VAL A 28 -12.66 -7.23 -22.53
CA VAL A 28 -12.26 -5.83 -22.70
C VAL A 28 -10.76 -5.67 -22.55
N CYS A 29 -10.16 -6.31 -21.57
CA CYS A 29 -8.71 -6.28 -21.35
C CYS A 29 -7.94 -6.91 -22.51
N MET A 30 -8.42 -8.06 -23.02
CA MET A 30 -7.84 -8.76 -24.16
C MET A 30 -7.88 -7.91 -25.43
N SER A 31 -8.98 -7.21 -25.66
CA SER A 31 -9.13 -6.30 -26.81
C SER A 31 -8.24 -5.06 -26.70
N CYS A 32 -8.02 -4.54 -25.50
CA CYS A 32 -7.28 -3.31 -25.23
C CYS A 32 -5.77 -3.50 -25.18
N GLN A 33 -5.26 -4.49 -24.48
CA GLN A 33 -3.86 -4.89 -24.27
C GLN A 33 -2.88 -3.80 -23.77
N LYS A 34 -3.34 -2.63 -23.35
CA LYS A 34 -2.46 -1.54 -22.87
C LYS A 34 -1.61 -1.92 -21.66
N CYS A 35 -2.05 -2.89 -20.86
CA CYS A 35 -1.36 -3.33 -19.65
C CYS A 35 -0.40 -4.51 -19.88
N LEU A 36 -0.19 -4.96 -21.12
CA LEU A 36 0.60 -6.16 -21.43
C LEU A 36 2.04 -6.09 -20.86
N ASN A 37 2.65 -4.92 -20.93
CA ASN A 37 4.03 -4.71 -20.49
C ASN A 37 4.17 -4.16 -19.06
N THR A 38 3.05 -3.95 -18.34
CA THR A 38 3.07 -3.32 -17.02
C THR A 38 2.41 -4.16 -15.93
N CYS A 39 1.70 -5.22 -16.31
CA CYS A 39 0.94 -6.04 -15.38
C CYS A 39 1.38 -7.50 -15.47
N SER A 40 1.90 -8.07 -14.39
CA SER A 40 2.31 -9.48 -14.31
C SER A 40 1.18 -10.49 -14.57
N VAL A 41 -0.07 -10.08 -14.38
CA VAL A 41 -1.27 -10.91 -14.66
C VAL A 41 -1.54 -11.04 -16.15
N PHE A 42 -1.19 -10.03 -16.93
CA PHE A 42 -1.60 -9.90 -18.32
C PHE A 42 -1.06 -10.99 -19.23
N PRO A 43 0.21 -11.43 -19.14
CA PRO A 43 0.71 -12.54 -19.96
C PRO A 43 -0.09 -13.83 -19.77
N LEU A 44 -0.47 -14.17 -18.54
CA LEU A 44 -1.30 -15.36 -18.28
C LEU A 44 -2.72 -15.17 -18.84
N LEU A 45 -3.32 -14.00 -18.67
CA LEU A 45 -4.65 -13.68 -19.20
C LEU A 45 -4.67 -13.84 -20.72
N VAL A 46 -3.73 -13.24 -21.44
CA VAL A 46 -3.62 -13.32 -22.90
C VAL A 46 -3.43 -14.77 -23.35
N THR A 47 -2.46 -15.49 -22.77
CA THR A 47 -2.18 -16.88 -23.12
C THR A 47 -3.40 -17.78 -22.87
N SER A 48 -4.13 -17.56 -21.78
CA SER A 48 -5.31 -18.37 -21.45
C SER A 48 -6.45 -18.14 -22.44
N ILE A 49 -6.69 -16.89 -22.86
CA ILE A 49 -7.74 -16.56 -23.84
C ILE A 49 -7.32 -16.99 -25.25
N ASP A 50 -6.05 -16.83 -25.64
CA ASP A 50 -5.55 -17.27 -26.95
C ASP A 50 -5.73 -18.77 -27.18
N ASN A 51 -5.78 -19.57 -26.11
CA ASN A 51 -6.07 -20.99 -26.16
C ASN A 51 -7.56 -21.34 -26.18
N CYS A 52 -8.47 -20.37 -26.05
CA CYS A 52 -9.90 -20.58 -26.16
C CYS A 52 -10.36 -20.52 -27.63
N VAL A 53 -11.45 -21.24 -27.94
CA VAL A 53 -12.11 -21.14 -29.24
C VAL A 53 -12.59 -19.70 -29.44
N ASP A 54 -12.34 -19.15 -30.60
CA ASP A 54 -12.70 -17.77 -31.01
C ASP A 54 -12.13 -16.67 -30.07
N ARG A 55 -11.17 -17.02 -29.22
CA ARG A 55 -10.60 -16.10 -28.22
C ARG A 55 -11.66 -15.50 -27.28
N ASP A 56 -12.64 -16.29 -26.94
CA ASP A 56 -13.76 -15.90 -26.08
C ASP A 56 -13.43 -16.16 -24.60
N ALA A 57 -13.31 -15.10 -23.80
CA ALA A 57 -13.04 -15.20 -22.37
C ALA A 57 -14.18 -15.88 -21.57
N ALA A 58 -15.41 -15.96 -22.14
CA ALA A 58 -16.51 -16.70 -21.54
C ALA A 58 -16.26 -18.22 -21.51
N LEU A 59 -15.35 -18.71 -22.35
CA LEU A 59 -14.96 -20.13 -22.40
C LEU A 59 -13.86 -20.51 -21.41
N LEU A 60 -13.29 -19.54 -20.69
CA LEU A 60 -12.35 -19.83 -19.61
C LEU A 60 -13.03 -20.66 -18.53
N THR A 61 -12.36 -21.73 -18.15
CA THR A 61 -12.82 -22.55 -17.01
C THR A 61 -12.76 -21.75 -15.70
N PRO A 62 -13.59 -22.13 -14.70
CA PRO A 62 -13.49 -21.52 -13.36
C PRO A 62 -12.06 -21.48 -12.79
N THR A 63 -11.30 -22.56 -12.97
CA THR A 63 -9.92 -22.64 -12.49
C THR A 63 -9.00 -21.62 -13.20
N GLN A 64 -9.12 -21.47 -14.52
CA GLN A 64 -8.32 -20.49 -15.26
C GLN A 64 -8.64 -19.05 -14.83
N GLN A 65 -9.94 -18.73 -14.62
CA GLN A 65 -10.33 -17.42 -14.08
C GLN A 65 -9.73 -17.20 -12.68
N ASP A 66 -9.79 -18.21 -11.82
CA ASP A 66 -9.25 -18.15 -10.45
C ASP A 66 -7.73 -17.95 -10.46
N ASP A 67 -6.98 -18.67 -11.29
CA ASP A 67 -5.53 -18.56 -11.42
C ASP A 67 -5.12 -17.15 -11.87
N ILE A 68 -5.79 -16.59 -12.89
CA ILE A 68 -5.54 -15.24 -13.38
C ILE A 68 -5.78 -14.21 -12.26
N VAL A 69 -6.91 -14.32 -11.56
CA VAL A 69 -7.26 -13.40 -10.46
C VAL A 69 -6.30 -13.51 -9.29
N GLN A 70 -5.80 -14.70 -8.98
CA GLN A 70 -4.89 -14.93 -7.86
C GLN A 70 -3.52 -14.28 -8.07
N LEU A 71 -3.06 -14.10 -9.30
CA LEU A 71 -1.80 -13.42 -9.58
C LEU A 71 -1.81 -11.91 -9.32
N CYS A 72 -2.97 -11.27 -9.19
CA CYS A 72 -3.05 -9.82 -9.03
C CYS A 72 -2.49 -9.34 -7.70
N HIS A 73 -1.51 -8.44 -7.74
CA HIS A 73 -0.87 -7.83 -6.56
C HIS A 73 -1.60 -6.63 -5.97
N GLN A 74 -2.68 -6.17 -6.62
CA GLN A 74 -3.39 -4.95 -6.21
C GLN A 74 -2.50 -3.68 -6.27
N CYS A 75 -1.53 -3.65 -7.17
CA CYS A 75 -0.65 -2.48 -7.38
C CYS A 75 -1.36 -1.30 -8.06
N THR A 76 -2.54 -1.53 -8.64
CA THR A 76 -3.40 -0.53 -9.31
C THR A 76 -2.81 0.14 -10.56
N GLN A 77 -1.63 -0.23 -11.03
CA GLN A 77 -1.01 0.30 -12.25
C GLN A 77 -1.93 0.22 -13.47
N CYS A 78 -2.66 -0.90 -13.62
CA CYS A 78 -3.62 -1.09 -14.70
C CYS A 78 -4.74 -0.03 -14.70
N VAL A 79 -5.06 0.59 -13.56
CA VAL A 79 -6.12 1.61 -13.48
C VAL A 79 -5.62 2.98 -13.94
N SER A 80 -4.36 3.35 -13.63
CA SER A 80 -3.80 4.64 -14.04
C SER A 80 -3.66 4.78 -15.56
N HIS A 81 -3.55 3.66 -16.28
CA HIS A 81 -3.39 3.64 -17.74
C HIS A 81 -4.65 3.16 -18.49
N CYS A 82 -5.73 2.81 -17.77
CA CYS A 82 -6.91 2.20 -18.35
C CYS A 82 -7.82 3.24 -19.03
N PRO A 83 -8.05 3.14 -20.35
CA PRO A 83 -8.99 4.03 -21.02
C PRO A 83 -10.46 3.69 -20.71
N HIS A 84 -10.71 2.54 -20.07
CA HIS A 84 -12.05 2.06 -19.75
C HIS A 84 -12.45 2.30 -18.29
N VAL A 85 -11.61 2.96 -17.46
CA VAL A 85 -11.93 3.16 -16.05
C VAL A 85 -13.16 4.09 -15.87
N ASP A 86 -13.27 5.10 -16.72
CA ASP A 86 -14.36 6.07 -16.74
C ASP A 86 -15.38 5.83 -17.86
N ALA A 87 -15.37 4.64 -18.47
CA ALA A 87 -16.31 4.28 -19.52
C ALA A 87 -17.76 4.20 -18.98
N PRO A 88 -18.77 4.27 -19.84
CA PRO A 88 -20.17 4.11 -19.46
C PRO A 88 -20.42 2.81 -18.70
N ALA A 89 -21.49 2.82 -17.88
CA ALA A 89 -21.92 1.62 -17.16
C ALA A 89 -22.11 0.43 -18.11
N GLY A 90 -21.46 -0.71 -17.83
CA GLY A 90 -21.45 -1.90 -18.67
C GLY A 90 -20.16 -2.07 -19.49
N GLU A 91 -19.44 -0.99 -19.78
CA GLU A 91 -18.13 -1.01 -20.46
C GLU A 91 -16.97 -0.70 -19.51
N ALA A 92 -17.28 -0.05 -18.38
CA ALA A 92 -16.29 0.32 -17.38
C ALA A 92 -15.51 -0.89 -16.85
N VAL A 93 -14.22 -0.71 -16.68
CA VAL A 93 -13.30 -1.72 -16.13
C VAL A 93 -12.62 -1.19 -14.89
N ASN A 94 -12.78 -1.91 -13.79
CA ASN A 94 -11.97 -1.74 -12.58
C ASN A 94 -11.42 -3.11 -12.18
N PHE A 95 -10.29 -3.49 -12.77
CA PHE A 95 -9.68 -4.80 -12.57
C PHE A 95 -9.34 -5.09 -11.10
N PRO A 96 -8.73 -4.18 -10.31
CA PRO A 96 -8.50 -4.40 -8.89
C PRO A 96 -9.77 -4.64 -8.08
N ALA A 97 -10.85 -3.90 -8.36
CA ALA A 97 -12.13 -4.09 -7.67
C ALA A 97 -12.80 -5.42 -8.06
N LEU A 98 -12.70 -5.83 -9.33
CA LEU A 98 -13.11 -7.16 -9.77
C LEU A 98 -12.39 -8.26 -9.01
N VAL A 99 -11.07 -8.14 -8.88
CA VAL A 99 -10.23 -9.12 -8.16
C VAL A 99 -10.66 -9.24 -6.69
N VAL A 100 -10.93 -8.12 -6.01
CA VAL A 100 -11.46 -8.14 -4.63
C VAL A 100 -12.81 -8.87 -4.57
N ARG A 101 -13.73 -8.57 -5.50
CA ARG A 101 -15.03 -9.24 -5.59
C ARG A 101 -14.88 -10.74 -5.82
N HIS A 102 -14.05 -11.12 -6.80
CA HIS A 102 -13.83 -12.53 -7.16
C HIS A 102 -13.22 -13.33 -5.99
N ARG A 103 -12.18 -12.81 -5.34
CA ARG A 103 -11.58 -13.43 -4.15
C ARG A 103 -12.57 -13.52 -2.97
N ALA A 104 -13.44 -12.53 -2.81
CA ALA A 104 -14.48 -12.58 -1.79
C ALA A 104 -15.51 -13.68 -2.08
N MET A 105 -15.87 -13.91 -3.35
CA MET A 105 -16.71 -15.01 -3.79
C MET A 105 -16.03 -16.36 -3.53
N LEU A 106 -14.75 -16.51 -3.91
CA LEU A 106 -13.98 -17.74 -3.65
C LEU A 106 -13.94 -18.07 -2.16
N ARG A 107 -13.70 -17.07 -1.32
CA ARG A 107 -13.66 -17.24 0.14
C ARG A 107 -15.03 -17.63 0.70
N LYS A 108 -16.11 -16.99 0.25
CA LYS A 108 -17.49 -17.32 0.68
C LYS A 108 -17.86 -18.77 0.35
N ASN A 109 -17.51 -19.23 -0.85
CA ASN A 109 -17.86 -20.56 -1.34
C ASN A 109 -16.87 -21.65 -0.88
N SER A 110 -15.91 -21.31 -0.02
CA SER A 110 -14.88 -22.24 0.50
C SER A 110 -14.01 -22.88 -0.60
N PHE A 111 -13.84 -22.22 -1.73
CA PHE A 111 -12.95 -22.67 -2.81
C PHE A 111 -11.46 -22.48 -2.47
N LEU A 112 -11.16 -21.67 -1.46
CA LEU A 112 -9.79 -21.52 -0.95
C LEU A 112 -9.43 -22.69 -0.05
N THR A 113 -8.23 -23.23 -0.23
CA THR A 113 -7.70 -24.27 0.66
C THR A 113 -7.48 -23.72 2.07
N LEU A 114 -7.55 -24.59 3.09
CA LEU A 114 -7.23 -24.23 4.46
C LEU A 114 -5.82 -23.60 4.57
N ARG A 115 -4.86 -24.08 3.76
CA ARG A 115 -3.51 -23.53 3.70
C ARG A 115 -3.52 -22.08 3.22
N GLN A 116 -4.18 -21.78 2.11
CA GLN A 116 -4.30 -20.41 1.58
C GLN A 116 -4.94 -19.48 2.62
N GLN A 117 -6.08 -19.87 3.20
CA GLN A 117 -6.76 -19.07 4.22
C GLN A 117 -5.87 -18.83 5.44
N THR A 118 -5.11 -19.83 5.88
CA THR A 118 -4.23 -19.71 7.05
C THR A 118 -3.04 -18.80 6.76
N THR A 119 -2.40 -18.94 5.61
CA THR A 119 -1.29 -18.08 5.17
C THR A 119 -1.72 -16.61 5.13
N GLU A 120 -2.85 -16.35 4.53
CA GLU A 120 -3.42 -15.02 4.40
C GLU A 120 -3.77 -14.40 5.77
N ASP A 121 -4.42 -15.17 6.64
CA ASP A 121 -4.78 -14.73 7.99
C ASP A 121 -3.53 -14.46 8.85
N VAL A 122 -2.46 -15.23 8.65
CA VAL A 122 -1.19 -15.03 9.36
C VAL A 122 -0.50 -13.76 8.92
N LEU A 123 -0.37 -13.51 7.62
CA LEU A 123 0.20 -12.27 7.10
C LEU A 123 -0.59 -11.05 7.56
N ALA A 124 -1.93 -11.12 7.54
CA ALA A 124 -2.78 -10.06 8.03
C ALA A 124 -2.62 -9.78 9.55
N ARG A 125 -2.28 -10.81 10.33
CA ARG A 125 -2.14 -10.70 11.80
C ARG A 125 -0.71 -10.47 12.25
N SER A 126 0.30 -10.96 11.53
CA SER A 126 1.70 -10.88 11.95
C SER A 126 2.12 -9.44 12.23
N ALA A 127 1.81 -8.52 11.31
CA ALA A 127 2.14 -7.12 11.47
C ALA A 127 1.39 -6.42 12.62
N THR A 128 0.17 -6.89 12.98
CA THR A 128 -0.64 -6.30 14.06
C THR A 128 -0.36 -6.88 15.43
N HIS A 129 0.07 -8.14 15.50
CA HIS A 129 0.27 -8.86 16.79
C HIS A 129 1.74 -8.93 17.21
N MET A 130 2.69 -8.71 16.31
CA MET A 130 4.13 -8.75 16.63
C MET A 130 4.60 -7.59 17.51
N SER A 131 3.78 -6.56 17.73
CA SER A 131 4.03 -5.52 18.72
C SER A 131 3.82 -5.97 20.18
N TRP A 132 3.30 -7.19 20.40
CA TRP A 132 3.02 -7.74 21.69
C TRP A 132 4.19 -8.58 22.24
N SER A 133 4.23 -8.87 23.50
CA SER A 133 5.28 -9.45 24.35
C SER A 133 6.25 -10.50 23.74
N GLN A 134 7.46 -10.60 24.29
CA GLN A 134 8.59 -11.44 23.87
C GLN A 134 8.25 -12.89 23.42
N PRO A 135 7.45 -13.72 24.12
CA PRO A 135 7.15 -15.08 23.68
C PRO A 135 6.32 -15.15 22.39
N PHE A 136 5.45 -14.18 22.15
CA PHE A 136 4.68 -14.10 20.90
C PHE A 136 5.54 -13.73 19.70
N ARG A 137 6.66 -13.03 19.88
CA ARG A 137 7.60 -12.69 18.81
C ARG A 137 8.29 -13.94 18.23
N PHE A 138 8.67 -14.90 19.07
CA PHE A 138 9.30 -16.15 18.60
C PHE A 138 8.33 -17.01 17.77
N PHE A 139 7.10 -17.20 18.27
CA PHE A 139 6.04 -17.91 17.53
C PHE A 139 5.67 -17.18 16.25
N GLY A 140 5.55 -15.85 16.30
CA GLY A 140 5.28 -15.02 15.13
C GLY A 140 6.38 -15.10 14.08
N ALA A 141 7.66 -15.16 14.50
CA ALA A 141 8.79 -15.32 13.61
C ALA A 141 8.81 -16.67 12.88
N GLN A 142 8.51 -17.78 13.58
CA GLN A 142 8.39 -19.10 12.93
C GLN A 142 7.19 -19.14 11.98
N LEU A 143 6.08 -18.57 12.37
CA LEU A 143 4.89 -18.51 11.55
C LEU A 143 5.12 -17.65 10.30
N LEU A 144 5.84 -16.54 10.43
CA LEU A 144 6.22 -15.68 9.30
C LEU A 144 7.09 -16.45 8.29
N ARG A 145 8.08 -17.24 8.74
CA ARG A 145 8.89 -18.11 7.87
C ARG A 145 8.08 -19.17 7.13
N TYR A 146 6.96 -19.57 7.67
CA TYR A 146 6.07 -20.52 7.01
C TYR A 146 5.26 -19.90 5.88
N VAL A 147 4.90 -18.63 6.02
CA VAL A 147 3.97 -17.95 5.10
C VAL A 147 4.62 -17.01 4.10
N THR A 148 5.91 -16.71 4.26
CA THR A 148 6.66 -15.87 3.31
C THR A 148 8.13 -16.27 3.21
N ASP A 149 8.67 -16.31 2.00
CA ASP A 149 10.09 -16.53 1.75
C ASP A 149 10.92 -15.26 2.02
N HIS A 150 10.27 -14.11 2.15
CA HIS A 150 10.90 -12.85 2.58
C HIS A 150 11.06 -12.71 4.10
N ALA A 151 10.70 -13.76 4.87
CA ALA A 151 10.81 -13.74 6.33
C ALA A 151 12.19 -13.32 6.86
N PRO A 152 13.34 -13.71 6.28
CA PRO A 152 14.64 -13.27 6.78
C PRO A 152 14.77 -11.74 6.80
N ALA A 153 14.40 -11.07 5.72
CA ALA A 153 14.43 -9.61 5.62
C ALA A 153 13.50 -8.93 6.64
N LEU A 154 12.28 -9.46 6.78
CA LEU A 154 11.29 -8.94 7.73
C LEU A 154 11.70 -9.18 9.20
N LEU A 155 12.30 -10.34 9.51
CA LEU A 155 12.70 -10.70 10.88
C LEU A 155 13.92 -9.93 11.37
N LEU A 156 14.86 -9.58 10.49
CA LEU A 156 16.03 -8.78 10.87
C LEU A 156 15.63 -7.46 11.52
N ARG A 157 14.55 -6.84 11.07
CA ARG A 157 14.05 -5.57 11.61
C ARG A 157 13.27 -5.71 12.92
N LEU A 158 12.62 -6.86 13.15
CA LEU A 158 11.85 -7.07 14.39
C LEU A 158 12.70 -7.11 15.67
N HIS A 159 13.97 -7.42 15.56
CA HIS A 159 14.89 -7.49 16.70
C HIS A 159 15.36 -6.11 17.18
N SER A 160 15.20 -5.06 16.37
CA SER A 160 15.68 -3.71 16.65
C SER A 160 14.66 -2.80 17.35
N VAL A 161 13.44 -3.26 17.57
CA VAL A 161 12.37 -2.43 18.15
C VAL A 161 12.49 -2.35 19.67
N GLN A 162 13.29 -1.41 20.16
CA GLN A 162 13.07 -0.82 21.48
C GLN A 162 11.87 0.13 21.38
N LYS A 163 10.89 -0.03 22.28
CA LYS A 163 9.84 0.98 22.47
C LYS A 163 10.51 2.31 22.77
N GLN A 164 10.62 3.16 21.75
CA GLN A 164 10.96 4.55 22.01
C GLN A 164 9.70 5.23 22.54
N ASP A 165 9.77 5.56 23.81
CA ASP A 165 8.82 6.44 24.46
C ASP A 165 8.88 7.79 23.71
N SER A 166 7.74 8.26 23.26
CA SER A 166 7.63 9.58 22.64
C SER A 166 7.91 10.64 23.72
N SER A 167 9.21 10.94 23.93
CA SER A 167 9.61 12.04 24.78
C SER A 167 9.00 13.32 24.19
N ARG A 168 8.00 13.87 24.88
CA ARG A 168 7.41 15.18 24.67
C ARG A 168 8.54 16.21 24.74
N ARG A 169 9.14 16.54 23.62
CA ARG A 169 9.93 17.77 23.53
C ARG A 169 8.92 18.91 23.58
N ALA A 170 8.98 19.73 24.62
CA ALA A 170 8.13 20.89 24.73
C ALA A 170 8.43 21.84 23.54
N LEU A 171 7.50 21.92 22.62
CA LEU A 171 7.51 22.92 21.56
C LEU A 171 7.02 24.24 22.18
N THR A 172 7.75 25.32 22.00
CA THR A 172 7.36 26.65 22.45
C THR A 172 6.66 27.37 21.28
N GLY A 173 5.34 27.58 21.37
CA GLY A 173 4.53 28.24 20.35
C GLY A 173 3.18 27.55 20.15
N GLU A 174 2.34 28.05 19.24
CA GLU A 174 1.16 27.33 18.77
C GLU A 174 1.58 26.04 18.07
N VAL A 175 1.18 24.90 18.62
CA VAL A 175 1.56 23.59 18.13
C VAL A 175 0.42 23.04 17.26
N TYR A 176 0.73 22.77 16.01
CA TYR A 176 -0.17 22.03 15.13
C TYR A 176 -0.23 20.56 15.56
N GLU A 177 -1.41 20.05 15.90
CA GLU A 177 -1.58 18.64 16.20
C GLU A 177 -2.01 17.89 14.93
N VAL A 178 -1.30 16.78 14.66
CA VAL A 178 -1.52 15.91 13.52
C VAL A 178 -1.85 14.52 14.02
N SER A 179 -2.96 13.93 13.56
CA SER A 179 -3.27 12.53 13.84
C SER A 179 -2.40 11.63 12.96
N TYR A 180 -1.34 11.08 13.53
CA TYR A 180 -0.41 10.22 12.80
C TYR A 180 -0.83 8.75 12.86
N PHE A 181 -1.03 8.16 11.68
CA PHE A 181 -1.30 6.74 11.50
C PHE A 181 -0.06 6.05 10.90
N PRO A 182 0.86 5.51 11.74
CA PRO A 182 2.12 4.95 11.27
C PRO A 182 1.94 3.71 10.41
N THR A 183 0.84 3.00 10.55
CA THR A 183 0.55 1.69 9.94
C THR A 183 1.26 0.52 10.63
N CYS A 184 0.76 -0.70 10.37
CA CYS A 184 1.38 -1.90 10.91
C CYS A 184 2.78 -2.17 10.31
N VAL A 185 3.04 -1.68 9.09
CA VAL A 185 4.33 -1.84 8.41
C VAL A 185 5.41 -1.02 9.11
N ILE A 186 5.16 0.27 9.34
CA ILE A 186 6.10 1.14 10.02
C ILE A 186 6.35 0.67 11.44
N ASP A 187 5.28 0.36 12.19
CA ASP A 187 5.41 -0.09 13.57
C ASP A 187 6.19 -1.39 13.73
N ALA A 188 6.01 -2.34 12.80
CA ALA A 188 6.61 -3.66 12.92
C ALA A 188 7.97 -3.79 12.23
N TYR A 189 8.16 -3.13 11.10
CA TYR A 189 9.31 -3.38 10.23
C TYR A 189 10.22 -2.17 9.96
N ALA A 190 9.73 -0.95 10.19
CA ALA A 190 10.48 0.28 9.94
C ALA A 190 10.23 1.36 11.02
N PRO A 191 10.39 1.04 12.33
CA PRO A 191 10.09 1.98 13.41
C PRO A 191 10.94 3.26 13.34
N GLU A 192 12.11 3.20 12.74
CA GLU A 192 12.99 4.35 12.44
C GLU A 192 12.27 5.38 11.56
N VAL A 193 11.43 4.97 10.61
CA VAL A 193 10.62 5.88 9.78
C VAL A 193 9.59 6.61 10.64
N GLY A 194 8.98 5.92 11.61
CA GLY A 194 8.06 6.55 12.56
C GLY A 194 8.74 7.64 13.40
N VAL A 195 9.98 7.40 13.82
CA VAL A 195 10.81 8.39 14.55
C VAL A 195 11.16 9.57 13.64
N ALA A 196 11.63 9.28 12.42
CA ALA A 196 11.95 10.30 11.42
C ALA A 196 10.75 11.19 11.12
N THR A 197 9.57 10.60 10.96
CA THR A 197 8.31 11.35 10.77
C THR A 197 8.07 12.35 11.89
N GLN A 198 8.19 11.91 13.15
CA GLN A 198 7.99 12.79 14.30
C GLN A 198 9.03 13.92 14.35
N GLN A 199 10.29 13.62 14.01
CA GLN A 199 11.38 14.61 13.97
C GLN A 199 11.13 15.66 12.88
N VAL A 200 10.78 15.22 11.67
CA VAL A 200 10.49 16.10 10.54
C VAL A 200 9.29 17.01 10.85
N PHE A 201 8.23 16.45 11.41
CA PHE A 201 7.03 17.20 11.75
C PHE A 201 7.28 18.19 12.89
N ALA A 202 8.07 17.81 13.89
CA ALA A 202 8.46 18.75 14.96
C ALA A 202 9.26 19.95 14.44
N ARG A 203 10.06 19.80 13.37
CA ARG A 203 10.79 20.91 12.76
C ARG A 203 9.87 21.95 12.10
N VAL A 204 8.71 21.52 11.63
CA VAL A 204 7.68 22.41 11.06
C VAL A 204 6.63 22.83 12.09
N GLY A 205 6.88 22.62 13.40
CA GLY A 205 5.96 23.00 14.47
C GLY A 205 4.76 22.09 14.67
N ALA A 206 4.79 20.89 14.09
CA ALA A 206 3.69 19.92 14.19
C ALA A 206 3.99 18.82 15.20
N GLN A 207 3.00 18.47 16.02
CA GLN A 207 3.06 17.38 16.98
C GLN A 207 2.25 16.20 16.50
N CYS A 208 2.88 15.02 16.38
CA CYS A 208 2.18 13.79 16.06
C CYS A 208 1.41 13.27 17.27
N VAL A 209 0.08 13.21 17.15
CA VAL A 209 -0.81 12.56 18.10
C VAL A 209 -1.15 11.17 17.57
N ARG A 210 -0.83 10.15 18.33
CA ARG A 210 -1.09 8.77 17.95
C ARG A 210 -2.34 8.24 18.64
N GLY A 211 -3.31 7.77 17.86
CA GLY A 211 -4.48 7.07 18.39
C GLY A 211 -4.11 5.68 18.93
N LYS A 212 -4.70 5.30 20.07
CA LYS A 212 -4.40 4.01 20.75
C LYS A 212 -4.85 2.77 19.97
N GLU A 213 -5.76 2.93 19.00
CA GLU A 213 -6.45 1.82 18.33
C GLU A 213 -6.02 1.62 16.87
N HIS A 214 -5.09 2.43 16.35
CA HIS A 214 -4.71 2.44 14.94
C HIS A 214 -3.52 1.53 14.68
N ASN A 215 -3.73 0.36 14.10
CA ASN A 215 -2.62 -0.56 13.79
C ASN A 215 -2.60 -1.02 12.34
N CYS A 216 -3.74 -1.11 11.65
CA CYS A 216 -3.82 -1.65 10.29
C CYS A 216 -4.91 -0.96 9.48
N CYS A 217 -4.63 -0.67 8.22
CA CYS A 217 -5.62 -0.15 7.26
C CYS A 217 -6.62 -1.22 6.79
N GLY A 218 -6.30 -2.50 6.95
CA GLY A 218 -7.14 -3.61 6.51
C GLY A 218 -6.82 -4.17 5.12
N ALA A 219 -5.82 -3.64 4.42
CA ALA A 219 -5.44 -4.11 3.07
C ALA A 219 -5.32 -5.64 2.95
N PRO A 220 -4.65 -6.37 3.86
CA PRO A 220 -4.54 -7.81 3.76
C PRO A 220 -5.90 -8.52 3.76
N ASP A 221 -6.82 -8.08 4.61
CA ASP A 221 -8.16 -8.66 4.66
C ASP A 221 -9.00 -8.35 3.42
N LEU A 222 -8.93 -7.10 2.94
CA LEU A 222 -9.62 -6.68 1.71
C LEU A 222 -9.14 -7.50 0.51
N TYR A 223 -7.83 -7.55 0.29
CA TYR A 223 -7.22 -8.17 -0.87
C TYR A 223 -7.34 -9.70 -0.87
N ASN A 224 -7.55 -10.29 0.30
CA ASN A 224 -7.89 -11.70 0.46
C ASN A 224 -9.39 -12.00 0.38
N GLY A 225 -10.22 -11.01 0.11
CA GLY A 225 -11.67 -11.18 0.06
C GLY A 225 -12.32 -11.40 1.42
N ASN A 226 -11.63 -11.16 2.55
CA ASN A 226 -12.22 -11.25 3.89
C ASN A 226 -13.01 -9.98 4.23
N ILE A 227 -14.06 -9.74 3.47
CA ILE A 227 -14.88 -8.51 3.53
C ILE A 227 -15.44 -8.29 4.93
N LYS A 228 -15.89 -9.37 5.61
CA LYS A 228 -16.45 -9.26 6.98
C LYS A 228 -15.43 -8.71 7.99
N ARG A 229 -14.16 -9.11 7.88
CA ARG A 229 -13.11 -8.64 8.76
C ARG A 229 -12.66 -7.24 8.37
N PHE A 230 -12.54 -6.97 7.07
CA PHE A 230 -12.24 -5.65 6.55
C PHE A 230 -13.24 -4.59 7.05
N ARG A 231 -14.54 -4.83 6.93
CA ARG A 231 -15.59 -3.94 7.45
C ARG A 231 -15.43 -3.63 8.95
N ARG A 232 -15.05 -4.63 9.77
CA ARG A 232 -14.79 -4.39 11.19
C ARG A 232 -13.57 -3.49 11.43
N ILE A 233 -12.52 -3.64 10.62
CA ILE A 233 -11.34 -2.78 10.68
C ILE A 233 -11.72 -1.35 10.27
N VAL A 234 -12.44 -1.19 9.18
CA VAL A 234 -12.94 0.12 8.72
C VAL A 234 -13.76 0.81 9.83
N ALA A 235 -14.76 0.12 10.37
CA ALA A 235 -15.62 0.69 11.43
C ALA A 235 -14.81 1.09 12.68
N ARG A 236 -13.80 0.31 13.06
CA ARG A 236 -12.89 0.66 14.17
C ARG A 236 -12.07 1.90 13.86
N ASN A 237 -11.46 1.97 12.68
CA ASN A 237 -10.60 3.08 12.29
C ASN A 237 -11.42 4.38 12.13
N VAL A 238 -12.60 4.32 11.48
CA VAL A 238 -13.51 5.47 11.36
C VAL A 238 -13.87 6.01 12.73
N ARG A 239 -14.25 5.13 13.67
CA ARG A 239 -14.56 5.55 15.05
C ARG A 239 -13.37 6.19 15.75
N ALA A 240 -12.18 5.63 15.59
CA ALA A 240 -10.97 6.15 16.23
C ALA A 240 -10.56 7.52 15.68
N PHE A 241 -10.81 7.79 14.39
CA PHE A 241 -10.50 9.07 13.77
C PHE A 241 -11.50 10.19 14.06
N ARG A 242 -12.69 9.89 14.60
CA ARG A 242 -13.68 10.93 14.93
C ARG A 242 -13.11 12.02 15.84
N ALA A 243 -12.39 11.65 16.89
CA ALA A 243 -11.75 12.62 17.78
C ALA A 243 -10.74 13.54 17.05
N SER A 244 -10.08 13.03 16.01
CA SER A 244 -9.17 13.83 15.19
C SER A 244 -9.94 14.84 14.35
N ILE A 245 -11.04 14.43 13.73
CA ILE A 245 -11.91 15.28 12.92
C ILE A 245 -12.56 16.37 13.77
N GLU A 246 -13.09 16.03 14.94
CA GLU A 246 -13.71 16.96 15.89
C GLU A 246 -12.76 18.08 16.33
N HIS A 247 -11.45 17.80 16.34
CA HIS A 247 -10.40 18.77 16.65
C HIS A 247 -9.77 19.41 15.40
N GLY A 248 -10.30 19.16 14.20
CA GLY A 248 -9.75 19.70 12.95
C GLY A 248 -8.36 19.20 12.59
N ARG A 249 -7.93 18.04 13.15
CA ARG A 249 -6.58 17.49 12.91
C ARG A 249 -6.55 16.74 11.58
N PRO A 250 -5.59 17.01 10.70
CA PRO A 250 -5.33 16.17 9.54
C PRO A 250 -4.91 14.77 9.99
N ILE A 251 -5.30 13.75 9.20
CA ILE A 251 -4.95 12.35 9.45
C ILE A 251 -3.83 11.99 8.49
N VAL A 252 -2.61 11.93 8.98
CA VAL A 252 -1.45 11.60 8.14
C VAL A 252 -1.15 10.11 8.20
N VAL A 253 -1.16 9.47 7.04
CA VAL A 253 -0.91 8.03 6.87
C VAL A 253 0.48 7.80 6.31
N GLY A 254 1.32 7.09 7.06
CA GLY A 254 2.74 6.94 6.77
C GLY A 254 3.10 5.97 5.64
N GLN A 255 2.14 5.22 5.06
CA GLN A 255 2.42 4.21 4.03
C GLN A 255 1.46 4.42 2.85
N PRO A 256 1.97 4.59 1.60
CA PRO A 256 1.14 4.88 0.42
C PRO A 256 0.04 3.85 0.16
N GLY A 257 0.37 2.56 0.17
CA GLY A 257 -0.62 1.49 -0.04
C GLY A 257 -1.72 1.46 1.02
N CYS A 258 -1.43 1.85 2.28
CA CYS A 258 -2.45 1.97 3.32
C CYS A 258 -3.37 3.17 3.07
N LEU A 259 -2.81 4.31 2.71
CA LEU A 259 -3.57 5.51 2.37
C LEU A 259 -4.48 5.26 1.16
N HIS A 260 -3.97 4.57 0.14
CA HIS A 260 -4.76 4.15 -1.02
C HIS A 260 -5.98 3.32 -0.59
N VAL A 261 -5.78 2.28 0.22
CA VAL A 261 -6.90 1.44 0.71
C VAL A 261 -7.93 2.24 1.48
N MET A 262 -7.48 3.17 2.32
CA MET A 262 -8.39 4.00 3.12
C MET A 262 -9.20 4.97 2.26
N ARG A 263 -8.60 5.58 1.25
CA ARG A 263 -9.28 6.52 0.36
C ARG A 263 -10.24 5.84 -0.61
N GLU A 264 -9.80 4.75 -1.24
CA GLU A 264 -10.54 4.13 -2.33
C GLU A 264 -11.62 3.14 -1.85
N HIS A 265 -11.41 2.50 -0.69
CA HIS A 265 -12.27 1.40 -0.29
C HIS A 265 -13.10 1.67 0.97
N TYR A 266 -12.70 2.58 1.86
CA TYR A 266 -13.42 2.75 3.13
C TYR A 266 -14.88 3.17 2.92
N ALA A 267 -15.17 4.11 2.02
CA ALA A 267 -16.54 4.54 1.73
C ALA A 267 -17.43 3.39 1.20
N THR A 268 -16.86 2.56 0.34
CA THR A 268 -17.56 1.43 -0.27
C THR A 268 -17.93 0.35 0.75
N PHE A 269 -17.07 0.13 1.76
CA PHE A 269 -17.25 -0.95 2.74
C PHE A 269 -17.73 -0.47 4.12
N SER A 270 -17.89 0.82 4.35
CA SER A 270 -18.40 1.39 5.60
C SER A 270 -19.90 1.61 5.56
N ASP A 271 -20.56 1.34 6.68
CA ASP A 271 -21.95 1.72 6.91
C ASP A 271 -22.06 3.02 7.76
N ASP A 272 -20.92 3.56 8.22
CA ASP A 272 -20.83 4.78 9.02
C ASP A 272 -20.70 6.01 8.11
N PRO A 273 -21.65 6.95 8.12
CA PRO A 273 -21.60 8.12 7.25
C PRO A 273 -20.38 9.02 7.51
N SER A 274 -19.81 9.01 8.72
CA SER A 274 -18.61 9.79 9.04
C SER A 274 -17.35 9.31 8.29
N VAL A 275 -17.44 8.21 7.55
CA VAL A 275 -16.33 7.76 6.70
C VAL A 275 -15.93 8.78 5.64
N VAL A 276 -16.89 9.56 5.14
CA VAL A 276 -16.62 10.61 4.14
C VAL A 276 -15.72 11.69 4.73
N ASP A 277 -16.03 12.11 5.97
CA ASP A 277 -15.24 13.10 6.69
C ASP A 277 -13.82 12.56 7.00
N VAL A 278 -13.73 11.27 7.39
CA VAL A 278 -12.44 10.62 7.59
C VAL A 278 -11.60 10.68 6.31
N ILE A 279 -12.18 10.30 5.17
CA ILE A 279 -11.48 10.29 3.88
C ILE A 279 -11.01 11.70 3.48
N ALA A 280 -11.85 12.73 3.73
CA ALA A 280 -11.51 14.11 3.44
C ALA A 280 -10.32 14.64 4.26
N HIS A 281 -10.09 14.10 5.46
CA HIS A 281 -8.99 14.47 6.34
C HIS A 281 -7.71 13.61 6.13
N LEU A 282 -7.77 12.57 5.29
CA LEU A 282 -6.61 11.72 5.00
C LEU A 282 -5.59 12.44 4.13
N GLN A 283 -4.34 12.44 4.57
CA GLN A 283 -3.20 13.00 3.84
C GLN A 283 -2.02 12.03 3.91
N ASP A 284 -1.12 12.08 2.93
CA ASP A 284 0.23 11.56 3.08
C ASP A 284 1.14 12.61 3.76
N PRO A 285 2.35 12.22 4.19
CA PRO A 285 3.28 13.14 4.81
C PRO A 285 3.65 14.35 3.93
N TRP A 286 3.70 14.16 2.62
CA TRP A 286 4.13 15.18 1.67
C TRP A 286 3.06 16.23 1.43
N GLN A 287 1.79 15.79 1.34
CA GLN A 287 0.64 16.69 1.28
C GLN A 287 0.57 17.57 2.52
N PHE A 288 0.83 17.00 3.69
CA PHE A 288 0.88 17.76 4.92
C PHE A 288 2.04 18.76 4.91
N LEU A 289 3.27 18.32 4.59
CA LEU A 289 4.44 19.18 4.58
C LEU A 289 4.37 20.31 3.53
N ALA A 290 3.71 20.06 2.41
CA ALA A 290 3.50 21.08 1.38
C ALA A 290 2.51 22.19 1.79
N GLN A 291 1.59 21.90 2.71
CA GLN A 291 0.56 22.83 3.20
C GLN A 291 1.03 23.66 4.40
N VAL A 292 1.99 23.16 5.16
CA VAL A 292 2.50 23.88 6.34
C VAL A 292 3.39 25.01 5.87
N GLU A 293 2.92 26.24 6.09
CA GLU A 293 3.77 27.42 5.93
C GLU A 293 4.92 27.36 6.93
N THR A 294 6.13 27.14 6.45
CA THR A 294 7.31 27.33 7.30
C THR A 294 7.42 28.82 7.62
N PRO A 295 7.55 29.22 8.91
CA PRO A 295 7.73 30.62 9.25
C PRO A 295 8.83 31.27 8.42
N ALA A 296 8.61 32.46 7.91
CA ALA A 296 9.54 33.16 7.04
C ALA A 296 10.94 33.20 7.69
N GLY A 297 11.94 32.60 7.02
CA GLY A 297 13.29 32.50 7.52
C GLY A 297 13.63 31.21 8.27
N ASN A 298 12.66 30.30 8.48
CA ASN A 298 12.95 29.01 9.08
C ASN A 298 13.33 28.00 7.99
N THR A 299 14.61 27.67 7.88
CA THR A 299 15.11 26.53 7.12
C THR A 299 14.76 25.26 7.91
N ALA A 300 13.45 24.89 7.93
CA ALA A 300 12.99 23.70 8.63
C ALA A 300 13.75 22.45 8.17
N PHE A 301 14.27 22.50 6.96
CA PHE A 301 15.13 21.46 6.38
C PHE A 301 16.47 22.09 5.99
N GLN A 302 17.56 21.49 6.45
CA GLN A 302 18.88 21.90 5.99
C GLN A 302 19.00 21.63 4.48
N ARG A 303 19.44 22.65 3.78
CA ARG A 303 19.70 22.54 2.34
C ARG A 303 20.93 21.66 2.14
N GLN A 304 20.78 20.59 1.39
CA GLN A 304 21.92 19.73 1.04
C GLN A 304 22.96 20.52 0.23
N PRO A 305 24.25 20.14 0.28
CA PRO A 305 25.26 20.72 -0.57
C PRO A 305 24.85 20.67 -2.04
N HIS A 306 25.24 21.67 -2.81
CA HIS A 306 25.04 21.66 -4.26
C HIS A 306 25.56 20.35 -4.87
N ASN A 307 24.75 19.70 -5.72
CA ASN A 307 24.98 18.42 -6.43
C ASN A 307 24.73 17.14 -5.62
N SER A 308 23.99 17.17 -4.54
CA SER A 308 23.49 15.94 -3.93
C SER A 308 22.37 15.35 -4.81
N SER A 309 22.62 14.20 -5.43
CA SER A 309 21.63 13.51 -6.27
C SER A 309 20.90 12.41 -5.49
N LEU A 310 19.62 12.23 -5.82
CA LEU A 310 18.73 11.28 -5.18
C LEU A 310 17.86 10.57 -6.22
N VAL A 311 17.74 9.25 -6.11
CA VAL A 311 16.81 8.46 -6.91
C VAL A 311 15.58 8.13 -6.06
N LEU A 312 14.42 8.58 -6.52
CA LEU A 312 13.12 8.30 -5.91
C LEU A 312 12.44 7.14 -6.63
N LEU A 313 12.26 6.02 -5.93
CA LEU A 313 11.43 4.90 -6.37
C LEU A 313 9.98 5.23 -5.99
N GLN A 314 9.23 5.74 -6.94
CA GLN A 314 7.85 6.17 -6.71
C GLN A 314 6.92 4.98 -6.50
N SER A 315 6.02 5.08 -5.53
CA SER A 315 4.98 4.09 -5.28
C SER A 315 3.99 4.03 -6.45
N SER A 316 3.56 2.83 -6.83
CA SER A 316 2.55 2.63 -7.87
C SER A 316 1.17 3.16 -7.46
N THR A 317 0.88 3.19 -6.16
CA THR A 317 -0.37 3.76 -5.63
C THR A 317 -0.30 5.29 -5.51
N ALA A 318 0.90 5.87 -5.41
CA ALA A 318 1.12 7.31 -5.42
C ALA A 318 0.97 7.91 -6.83
N SER A 319 1.38 7.18 -7.86
CA SER A 319 1.36 7.69 -9.25
C SER A 319 -0.04 8.00 -9.81
N ARG A 320 -1.12 7.60 -9.13
CA ARG A 320 -2.50 8.01 -9.45
C ARG A 320 -2.84 9.44 -9.01
N ARG A 321 -1.98 10.07 -8.25
CA ARG A 321 -2.06 11.46 -7.85
C ARG A 321 -1.09 12.26 -8.66
N ASP A 322 -1.38 13.53 -8.81
CA ASP A 322 -0.44 14.54 -9.33
C ASP A 322 0.64 14.75 -8.25
N ASP A 323 1.48 13.72 -8.06
CA ASP A 323 2.34 13.54 -6.88
C ASP A 323 3.72 14.17 -7.11
N THR A 324 3.69 15.43 -7.51
CA THR A 324 4.91 16.25 -7.56
C THR A 324 5.36 16.65 -6.15
N GLN A 325 4.47 16.57 -5.15
CA GLN A 325 4.70 17.15 -3.81
C GLN A 325 5.92 16.56 -3.10
N LEU A 326 6.12 15.23 -3.13
CA LEU A 326 7.31 14.62 -2.56
C LEU A 326 8.58 15.13 -3.26
N ARG A 327 8.56 15.09 -4.60
CA ARG A 327 9.66 15.60 -5.41
C ARG A 327 9.93 17.07 -5.10
N ASP A 328 8.88 17.90 -5.08
CA ASP A 328 8.99 19.35 -4.78
C ASP A 328 9.57 19.61 -3.39
N VAL A 329 9.18 18.81 -2.38
CA VAL A 329 9.75 18.90 -1.02
C VAL A 329 11.24 18.56 -1.04
N LEU A 330 11.63 17.48 -1.72
CA LEU A 330 13.04 17.07 -1.82
C LEU A 330 13.88 18.08 -2.58
N GLU A 331 13.37 18.60 -3.70
CA GLU A 331 14.05 19.63 -4.51
C GLU A 331 14.20 20.95 -3.73
N LYS A 332 13.19 21.36 -2.97
CA LYS A 332 13.29 22.50 -2.05
C LYS A 332 14.39 22.32 -0.99
N CYS A 333 14.64 21.08 -0.58
CA CYS A 333 15.71 20.72 0.33
C CYS A 333 17.10 20.63 -0.35
N GLY A 334 17.19 20.91 -1.65
CA GLY A 334 18.44 20.98 -2.40
C GLY A 334 18.86 19.68 -3.09
N TRP A 335 17.99 18.66 -3.13
CA TRP A 335 18.26 17.43 -3.85
C TRP A 335 17.98 17.59 -5.37
N ASP A 336 18.85 17.00 -6.19
CA ASP A 336 18.56 16.74 -7.60
C ASP A 336 17.87 15.37 -7.69
N VAL A 337 16.57 15.35 -8.01
CA VAL A 337 15.71 14.19 -7.87
C VAL A 337 15.44 13.51 -9.22
N GLN A 338 15.98 12.31 -9.38
CA GLN A 338 15.61 11.43 -10.49
C GLN A 338 14.48 10.50 -10.02
N VAL A 339 13.34 10.49 -10.72
CA VAL A 339 12.19 9.64 -10.39
C VAL A 339 12.21 8.38 -11.26
N ILE A 340 12.09 7.20 -10.61
CA ILE A 340 11.76 5.93 -11.25
C ILE A 340 10.27 5.66 -10.95
N PRO A 341 9.38 5.83 -11.94
CA PRO A 341 7.95 5.59 -11.73
C PRO A 341 7.72 4.09 -11.50
N HIS A 342 6.75 3.78 -10.63
CA HIS A 342 6.39 2.40 -10.28
C HIS A 342 7.55 1.54 -9.72
N GLY A 343 8.57 2.18 -9.15
CA GLY A 343 9.72 1.50 -8.55
C GLY A 343 9.44 0.76 -7.25
N SER A 344 8.19 0.70 -6.79
CA SER A 344 7.82 -0.01 -5.58
C SER A 344 7.54 -1.48 -5.86
N VAL A 345 8.20 -2.37 -5.11
CA VAL A 345 8.06 -3.84 -5.26
C VAL A 345 7.02 -4.44 -4.31
N ALA A 346 6.69 -3.76 -3.22
CA ALA A 346 5.65 -4.18 -2.28
C ALA A 346 5.01 -2.98 -1.58
N GLU A 347 3.70 -2.85 -1.70
CA GLU A 347 2.93 -1.75 -1.09
C GLU A 347 2.32 -2.13 0.26
N THR A 348 1.98 -3.40 0.45
CA THR A 348 1.43 -3.95 1.69
C THR A 348 1.98 -5.35 1.97
N VAL A 349 1.88 -5.80 3.22
CA VAL A 349 2.34 -7.16 3.61
C VAL A 349 1.60 -8.27 2.86
N TRP A 350 0.43 -7.99 2.27
CA TRP A 350 -0.32 -8.97 1.50
C TRP A 350 0.47 -9.47 0.27
N GLY A 351 1.20 -8.59 -0.41
CA GLY A 351 2.04 -8.95 -1.56
C GLY A 351 3.22 -9.86 -1.22
N LEU A 352 3.54 -10.04 0.07
CA LEU A 352 4.65 -10.86 0.54
C LEU A 352 4.29 -12.33 0.80
N GLY A 353 3.06 -12.75 0.46
CA GLY A 353 2.65 -14.14 0.60
C GLY A 353 3.54 -15.09 -0.20
N LYS A 354 3.73 -16.32 0.32
CA LYS A 354 4.64 -17.32 -0.28
C LYS A 354 4.28 -17.67 -1.71
N GLU A 355 3.00 -17.65 -2.01
CA GLU A 355 2.46 -17.89 -3.35
C GLU A 355 2.77 -16.77 -4.37
N ARG A 356 3.39 -15.67 -3.92
CA ARG A 356 3.77 -14.48 -4.72
C ARG A 356 5.28 -14.22 -4.75
N THR A 357 6.05 -15.16 -4.23
CA THR A 357 7.51 -14.99 -4.10
C THR A 357 8.18 -14.74 -5.44
N ASP A 358 7.77 -15.48 -6.48
CA ASP A 358 8.38 -15.39 -7.80
C ASP A 358 8.11 -14.02 -8.44
N GLU A 359 6.88 -13.51 -8.33
CA GLU A 359 6.52 -12.21 -8.88
C GLU A 359 7.24 -11.07 -8.14
N VAL A 360 7.25 -11.11 -6.81
CA VAL A 360 7.97 -10.08 -6.02
C VAL A 360 9.47 -10.14 -6.29
N SER A 361 10.04 -11.34 -6.43
CA SER A 361 11.45 -11.51 -6.81
C SER A 361 11.73 -10.99 -8.21
N GLY A 362 10.81 -11.17 -9.16
CA GLY A 362 10.88 -10.59 -10.50
C GLY A 362 10.90 -9.06 -10.45
N LEU A 363 9.99 -8.44 -9.69
CA LEU A 363 9.96 -6.98 -9.49
C LEU A 363 11.23 -6.45 -8.82
N ILE A 364 11.75 -7.16 -7.82
CA ILE A 364 13.03 -6.81 -7.17
C ILE A 364 14.15 -6.82 -8.21
N THR A 365 14.22 -7.84 -9.07
CA THR A 365 15.25 -7.96 -10.11
C THR A 365 15.12 -6.84 -11.13
N GLU A 366 13.92 -6.53 -11.58
CA GLU A 366 13.66 -5.45 -12.53
C GLU A 366 14.10 -4.09 -11.98
N VAL A 367 13.65 -3.73 -10.76
CA VAL A 367 14.04 -2.46 -10.12
C VAL A 367 15.54 -2.43 -9.84
N SER A 368 16.14 -3.55 -9.44
CA SER A 368 17.59 -3.65 -9.23
C SER A 368 18.36 -3.37 -10.51
N GLY A 369 17.90 -3.90 -11.66
CA GLY A 369 18.49 -3.62 -12.97
C GLY A 369 18.41 -2.14 -13.36
N LEU A 370 17.30 -1.46 -13.03
CA LEU A 370 17.18 0.00 -13.27
C LEU A 370 18.15 0.83 -12.42
N LEU A 371 18.61 0.28 -11.30
CA LEU A 371 19.53 0.92 -10.36
C LEU A 371 21.00 0.55 -10.61
N GLU A 372 21.28 -0.39 -11.53
CA GLU A 372 22.63 -0.73 -11.93
C GLU A 372 23.34 0.46 -12.58
N GLY A 373 24.57 0.71 -12.15
CA GLY A 373 25.36 1.85 -12.66
C GLY A 373 25.09 3.19 -11.97
N ILE A 374 24.07 3.30 -11.14
CA ILE A 374 23.82 4.49 -10.32
C ILE A 374 24.73 4.45 -9.08
N GLY A 375 25.95 4.97 -9.22
CA GLY A 375 26.94 5.04 -8.13
C GLY A 375 26.82 6.32 -7.31
N GLY A 376 27.04 6.23 -5.98
CA GLY A 376 27.16 7.41 -5.10
C GLY A 376 25.88 8.20 -4.84
N THR A 377 24.75 7.82 -5.42
CA THR A 377 23.45 8.50 -5.31
C THR A 377 22.63 7.90 -4.17
N GLU A 378 21.94 8.72 -3.41
CA GLU A 378 20.97 8.27 -2.40
C GLU A 378 19.76 7.62 -3.10
N ILE A 379 19.31 6.47 -2.61
CA ILE A 379 18.12 5.79 -3.12
C ILE A 379 17.05 5.81 -2.05
N VAL A 380 15.86 6.31 -2.41
CA VAL A 380 14.73 6.38 -1.48
C VAL A 380 13.46 5.81 -2.09
N SER A 381 12.60 5.27 -1.24
CA SER A 381 11.23 4.90 -1.58
C SER A 381 10.28 5.20 -0.42
N GLU A 382 9.07 5.60 -0.73
CA GLU A 382 8.00 5.82 0.25
C GLU A 382 7.47 4.50 0.85
N SER A 383 7.68 3.37 0.16
CA SER A 383 7.29 2.06 0.67
C SER A 383 8.37 1.46 1.56
N CYS A 384 8.09 1.37 2.86
CA CYS A 384 9.01 0.75 3.81
C CYS A 384 9.31 -0.72 3.48
N LEU A 385 8.37 -1.45 2.87
CA LEU A 385 8.61 -2.83 2.45
C LEU A 385 9.54 -2.91 1.23
N THR A 386 9.37 -2.01 0.28
CA THR A 386 10.31 -1.86 -0.85
C THR A 386 11.72 -1.57 -0.35
N ASN A 387 11.89 -0.64 0.60
CA ASN A 387 13.17 -0.31 1.20
C ASN A 387 13.84 -1.56 1.80
N LEU A 388 13.07 -2.33 2.55
CA LEU A 388 13.56 -3.54 3.21
C LEU A 388 14.01 -4.60 2.21
N LEU A 389 13.20 -4.87 1.19
CA LEU A 389 13.46 -5.90 0.18
C LEU A 389 14.66 -5.54 -0.70
N LEU A 390 14.69 -4.31 -1.21
CA LEU A 390 15.77 -3.84 -2.09
C LEU A 390 17.10 -3.67 -1.35
N THR A 391 17.10 -3.21 -0.09
CA THR A 391 18.33 -3.12 0.71
C THR A 391 19.01 -4.48 0.83
N GLY A 392 18.23 -5.55 1.02
CA GLY A 392 18.75 -6.91 1.09
C GLY A 392 19.38 -7.39 -0.23
N GLN A 393 18.81 -7.01 -1.37
CA GLN A 393 19.27 -7.42 -2.71
C GLN A 393 20.42 -6.57 -3.25
N LEU A 394 20.33 -5.25 -3.09
CA LEU A 394 21.31 -4.32 -3.68
C LEU A 394 22.62 -4.22 -2.88
N HIS A 395 22.69 -4.78 -1.67
CA HIS A 395 23.78 -4.53 -0.72
C HIS A 395 24.05 -3.03 -0.50
N ARG A 396 23.04 -2.19 -0.76
CA ARG A 396 23.02 -0.73 -0.56
C ARG A 396 21.78 -0.37 0.25
N GLN A 397 21.89 0.65 1.07
CA GLN A 397 20.75 1.13 1.85
C GLN A 397 19.75 1.84 0.93
N VAL A 398 18.48 1.40 0.99
CA VAL A 398 17.34 2.13 0.44
C VAL A 398 16.56 2.68 1.62
N ARG A 399 16.42 4.00 1.68
CA ARG A 399 15.84 4.69 2.84
C ARG A 399 14.46 5.26 2.54
N HIS A 400 13.71 5.55 3.57
CA HIS A 400 12.50 6.35 3.43
C HIS A 400 12.86 7.84 3.29
N PRO A 401 12.18 8.62 2.43
CA PRO A 401 12.48 10.05 2.25
C PRO A 401 12.46 10.85 3.56
N LEU A 402 11.56 10.50 4.51
CA LEU A 402 11.55 11.14 5.83
C LEU A 402 12.80 10.87 6.66
N GLU A 403 13.48 9.73 6.48
CA GLU A 403 14.76 9.46 7.15
C GLU A 403 15.88 10.35 6.61
N VAL A 404 15.83 10.65 5.31
CA VAL A 404 16.77 11.57 4.65
C VAL A 404 16.54 13.00 5.16
N LEU A 405 15.29 13.43 5.23
CA LEU A 405 14.92 14.75 5.74
C LEU A 405 15.14 14.92 7.25
N ALA A 406 15.11 13.83 8.03
CA ALA A 406 15.32 13.87 9.47
C ALA A 406 16.79 14.06 9.86
N GLN A 407 17.73 13.87 8.94
CA GLN A 407 19.15 14.06 9.19
C GLN A 407 19.45 15.52 9.63
N PRO A 408 20.43 15.72 10.52
CA PRO A 408 20.80 17.03 11.01
C PRO A 408 21.39 17.94 9.94
#